data_d556effb9be7411903676363d9d97cc0
#
_entry.id   d556effb9be7411903676363d9d97cc0
#
_cell.length_a   1.000
_cell.length_b   1.000
_cell.length_c   1.000
_cell.angle_alpha   90.00
_cell.angle_beta   90.00
_cell.angle_gamma   90.00
#
_symmetry.space_group_name_H-M   'P 1'
#
loop_
_entity.id
_entity.type
_entity.pdbx_description
1 polymer ?
#
loop_
_entity_poly.entity_id
_entity_poly.type
_entity_poly.pdbx_seq_one_letter_code
_entity_poly.pdbx_strand_id
1 'polypeptide(L)'
;NPLEVAIAAVGGFGRGELSPGSDLDIVIIHSGSYQPRELSELVNKILYPLWDEKISGRAIKVDHSVRTRAEMRDMAESDLKVALGLLDIRLVCGSADLVAAIQVDALESWRKNSKTRLPQLQASLLERHQRAGELAYLLEPDLKEARGGLRDITALRAIERSDAIAVPIEKISVAESLLANVREALHIVSGRDKDRLFFSEQDKVAELLGYQDADLLMSDVAQAARTVDYIIDSTWYRLAHKGRDGAGRFLKRVRSTALSRDIAVSNREVVIGADADFALDPVIGLRAAASAAQLGLPISMDSLARLGESLSSGIGALPNPWPREARENLISLIGAGSAMVQIFEALDQEEIIFHWIPEWKTVRSLPQRNVLHRHTVDRHMVETAVHAAALTRRVHRPDLLLFSALFHDIGKGSEEDHSERGERLIAPIAARIGFSEPDIAVIKILVKQHLLLSATATRRDLDDPATIASVLEVIPDLQTLELLHALSIADGEATGRAAWTDWKASLVAELVARVRNALTDNTVA
;
A
#
# COMPACT_ATOMS: atom_id res chain seq x y z
N ASN A 1 53.02 16.64 -5.58
CA ASN A 1 51.68 16.28 -5.04
C ASN A 1 51.54 14.78 -5.07
N PRO A 2 51.14 14.13 -3.97
CA PRO A 2 50.86 12.71 -4.02
C PRO A 2 49.77 12.48 -5.04
N LEU A 3 49.93 11.44 -5.85
CA LEU A 3 48.91 10.97 -6.77
C LEU A 3 47.69 10.54 -5.91
N GLU A 4 46.65 11.34 -6.00
CA GLU A 4 45.46 11.08 -5.14
C GLU A 4 44.58 10.04 -5.82
N VAL A 5 44.29 8.99 -5.04
CA VAL A 5 43.35 7.91 -5.41
C VAL A 5 42.43 7.65 -4.24
N ALA A 6 41.19 7.34 -4.51
CA ALA A 6 40.23 6.85 -3.54
C ALA A 6 39.44 5.65 -4.09
N ILE A 7 39.05 4.75 -3.21
CA ILE A 7 38.04 3.73 -3.49
C ILE A 7 36.79 4.17 -2.74
N ALA A 8 35.70 4.29 -3.44
CA ALA A 8 34.41 4.66 -2.88
C ALA A 8 33.35 3.58 -3.20
N ALA A 9 32.46 3.35 -2.27
CA ALA A 9 31.27 2.53 -2.43
C ALA A 9 30.13 3.40 -2.95
N VAL A 10 29.31 2.86 -3.86
CA VAL A 10 28.12 3.51 -4.39
C VAL A 10 26.91 2.59 -4.30
N GLY A 11 25.72 3.11 -4.59
CA GLY A 11 24.48 2.30 -4.57
C GLY A 11 24.23 1.64 -3.21
N GLY A 12 23.81 0.38 -3.21
CA GLY A 12 23.53 -0.38 -1.98
C GLY A 12 24.75 -0.49 -1.06
N PHE A 13 25.95 -0.68 -1.61
CA PHE A 13 27.18 -0.70 -0.83
C PHE A 13 27.49 0.67 -0.23
N GLY A 14 27.24 1.75 -0.96
CA GLY A 14 27.38 3.12 -0.46
C GLY A 14 26.48 3.40 0.75
N ARG A 15 25.23 2.93 0.71
CA ARG A 15 24.25 3.05 1.80
C ARG A 15 24.49 2.11 2.98
N GLY A 16 25.38 1.11 2.84
CA GLY A 16 25.59 0.09 3.87
C GLY A 16 24.54 -1.03 3.88
N GLU A 17 23.81 -1.20 2.78
CA GLU A 17 22.67 -2.14 2.62
C GLU A 17 23.09 -3.45 1.92
N LEU A 18 24.28 -3.97 2.20
CA LEU A 18 24.72 -5.24 1.64
C LEU A 18 23.99 -6.40 2.31
N SER A 19 23.45 -7.30 1.52
CA SER A 19 22.98 -8.62 1.95
C SER A 19 23.93 -9.71 1.44
N PRO A 20 23.93 -10.92 2.03
CA PRO A 20 24.72 -12.02 1.52
C PRO A 20 24.50 -12.26 0.03
N GLY A 21 25.60 -12.22 -0.77
CA GLY A 21 25.53 -12.36 -2.22
C GLY A 21 25.30 -11.06 -3.00
N SER A 22 25.17 -9.91 -2.32
CA SER A 22 25.14 -8.60 -3.00
C SER A 22 26.45 -8.30 -3.71
N ASP A 23 26.35 -7.61 -4.85
CA ASP A 23 27.51 -7.09 -5.56
C ASP A 23 28.14 -5.92 -4.81
N LEU A 24 29.46 -5.82 -4.84
CA LEU A 24 30.20 -4.67 -4.35
C LEU A 24 30.30 -3.64 -5.47
N ASP A 25 29.45 -2.63 -5.43
CA ASP A 25 29.49 -1.49 -6.38
C ASP A 25 30.57 -0.50 -5.91
N ILE A 26 31.72 -0.48 -6.58
CA ILE A 26 32.85 0.41 -6.25
C ILE A 26 33.24 1.35 -7.38
N VAL A 27 33.71 2.51 -7.01
CA VAL A 27 34.35 3.46 -7.93
C VAL A 27 35.76 3.75 -7.47
N ILE A 28 36.73 3.50 -8.37
CA ILE A 28 38.12 3.92 -8.17
C ILE A 28 38.27 5.31 -8.76
N ILE A 29 38.52 6.28 -7.89
CA ILE A 29 38.57 7.69 -8.25
C ILE A 29 40.03 8.14 -8.26
N HIS A 30 40.44 8.88 -9.29
CA HIS A 30 41.79 9.38 -9.41
C HIS A 30 41.85 10.85 -9.82
N SER A 31 42.97 11.52 -9.53
CA SER A 31 43.18 12.94 -9.84
C SER A 31 43.33 13.29 -11.33
N GLY A 32 43.41 12.28 -12.21
CA GLY A 32 43.70 12.47 -13.64
C GLY A 32 45.17 12.57 -14.00
N SER A 33 46.07 12.51 -13.01
CA SER A 33 47.54 12.71 -13.22
C SER A 33 48.28 11.40 -13.53
N TYR A 34 47.60 10.26 -13.55
CA TYR A 34 48.20 8.97 -13.84
C TYR A 34 48.40 8.72 -15.33
N GLN A 35 49.53 8.08 -15.70
CA GLN A 35 49.68 7.52 -17.02
C GLN A 35 48.75 6.26 -17.16
N PRO A 36 48.19 5.99 -18.34
CA PRO A 36 47.26 4.89 -18.53
C PRO A 36 47.76 3.54 -18.05
N ARG A 37 49.05 3.26 -18.21
CA ARG A 37 49.67 2.00 -17.75
C ARG A 37 49.76 1.90 -16.23
N GLU A 38 50.18 2.99 -15.59
CA GLU A 38 50.29 3.07 -14.12
C GLU A 38 48.92 2.91 -13.46
N LEU A 39 47.89 3.58 -14.03
CA LEU A 39 46.53 3.46 -13.56
C LEU A 39 46.02 2.01 -13.69
N SER A 40 46.26 1.35 -14.83
CA SER A 40 45.86 -0.04 -15.07
C SER A 40 46.54 -0.99 -14.07
N GLU A 41 47.86 -0.82 -13.83
CA GLU A 41 48.58 -1.63 -12.85
C GLU A 41 48.05 -1.43 -11.42
N LEU A 42 47.68 -0.20 -11.04
CA LEU A 42 47.08 0.12 -9.74
C LEU A 42 45.70 -0.54 -9.60
N VAL A 43 44.82 -0.38 -10.60
CA VAL A 43 43.48 -0.95 -10.62
C VAL A 43 43.54 -2.48 -10.49
N ASN A 44 44.45 -3.12 -11.24
CA ASN A 44 44.64 -4.56 -11.16
C ASN A 44 45.08 -5.02 -9.76
N LYS A 45 46.00 -4.29 -9.12
CA LYS A 45 46.44 -4.58 -7.74
C LYS A 45 45.29 -4.49 -6.71
N ILE A 46 44.31 -3.62 -6.97
CA ILE A 46 43.13 -3.47 -6.10
C ILE A 46 42.13 -4.60 -6.36
N LEU A 47 41.85 -4.92 -7.62
CA LEU A 47 40.73 -5.79 -7.99
C LEU A 47 41.07 -7.27 -7.94
N TYR A 48 42.31 -7.69 -8.31
CA TYR A 48 42.68 -9.11 -8.30
C TYR A 48 42.47 -9.78 -6.94
N PRO A 49 42.89 -9.20 -5.79
CA PRO A 49 42.61 -9.79 -4.49
C PRO A 49 41.12 -9.94 -4.19
N LEU A 50 40.29 -9.02 -4.66
CA LEU A 50 38.83 -9.06 -4.44
C LEU A 50 38.17 -10.14 -5.31
N TRP A 51 38.63 -10.35 -6.54
CA TRP A 51 38.09 -11.38 -7.45
C TRP A 51 38.50 -12.80 -7.05
N ASP A 52 39.69 -12.95 -6.43
CA ASP A 52 40.18 -14.25 -5.98
C ASP A 52 39.61 -14.65 -4.62
N GLU A 53 39.02 -13.70 -3.87
CA GLU A 53 38.51 -13.94 -2.53
C GLU A 53 37.13 -14.61 -2.57
N LYS A 54 36.89 -15.47 -1.56
CA LYS A 54 35.60 -16.15 -1.38
C LYS A 54 35.10 -15.96 0.03
N ILE A 55 33.86 -15.48 0.15
CA ILE A 55 33.16 -15.42 1.44
C ILE A 55 32.19 -16.61 1.51
N SER A 56 32.38 -17.46 2.54
CA SER A 56 31.56 -18.67 2.73
C SER A 56 31.51 -19.58 1.48
N GLY A 57 32.65 -19.69 0.76
CA GLY A 57 32.79 -20.51 -0.44
C GLY A 57 32.25 -19.88 -1.73
N ARG A 58 31.74 -18.65 -1.70
CA ARG A 58 31.23 -17.90 -2.86
C ARG A 58 32.22 -16.82 -3.29
N ALA A 59 32.41 -16.67 -4.59
CA ALA A 59 33.17 -15.56 -5.15
C ALA A 59 32.48 -14.23 -4.84
N ILE A 60 33.26 -13.22 -4.48
CA ILE A 60 32.78 -11.85 -4.32
C ILE A 60 32.50 -11.29 -5.72
N LYS A 61 31.29 -10.80 -5.91
CA LYS A 61 30.94 -10.07 -7.13
C LYS A 61 31.31 -8.61 -6.94
N VAL A 62 32.14 -8.08 -7.80
CA VAL A 62 32.59 -6.69 -7.79
C VAL A 62 32.21 -6.03 -9.11
N ASP A 63 31.28 -5.09 -9.06
CA ASP A 63 31.07 -4.14 -10.16
C ASP A 63 31.92 -2.91 -9.89
N HIS A 64 32.71 -2.49 -10.87
CA HIS A 64 33.65 -1.40 -10.67
C HIS A 64 33.72 -0.45 -11.86
N SER A 65 34.04 0.79 -11.56
CA SER A 65 34.42 1.77 -12.57
C SER A 65 35.64 2.57 -12.11
N VAL A 66 36.41 3.09 -13.06
CA VAL A 66 37.60 3.92 -12.80
C VAL A 66 37.32 5.28 -13.45
N ARG A 67 37.34 6.34 -12.66
CA ARG A 67 36.88 7.65 -13.09
C ARG A 67 37.65 8.79 -12.42
N THR A 68 37.74 9.89 -13.11
CA THR A 68 38.06 11.21 -12.54
C THR A 68 36.79 11.88 -11.99
N ARG A 69 36.94 12.89 -11.14
CA ARG A 69 35.83 13.71 -10.64
C ARG A 69 35.03 14.35 -11.80
N ALA A 70 35.71 14.81 -12.87
CA ALA A 70 35.06 15.40 -14.03
C ALA A 70 34.18 14.40 -14.78
N GLU A 71 34.71 13.20 -15.08
CA GLU A 71 33.95 12.14 -15.75
C GLU A 71 32.73 11.70 -14.93
N MET A 72 32.85 11.61 -13.60
CA MET A 72 31.72 11.26 -12.73
C MET A 72 30.60 12.31 -12.79
N ARG A 73 30.95 13.58 -12.82
CA ARG A 73 29.98 14.67 -13.00
C ARG A 73 29.29 14.60 -14.34
N ASP A 74 30.03 14.44 -15.43
CA ASP A 74 29.47 14.38 -16.79
C ASP A 74 28.56 13.18 -16.98
N MET A 75 28.93 12.03 -16.43
CA MET A 75 28.09 10.84 -16.42
C MET A 75 26.81 11.05 -15.58
N ALA A 76 26.91 11.66 -14.41
CA ALA A 76 25.73 11.96 -13.59
C ALA A 76 24.77 12.94 -14.28
N GLU A 77 25.28 13.83 -15.14
CA GLU A 77 24.44 14.73 -15.93
C GLU A 77 23.67 14.01 -17.04
N SER A 78 24.16 12.88 -17.56
CA SER A 78 23.54 12.12 -18.64
C SER A 78 22.73 10.91 -18.17
N ASP A 79 23.12 10.28 -17.07
CA ASP A 79 22.55 9.03 -16.57
C ASP A 79 21.92 9.20 -15.18
N LEU A 80 20.60 8.94 -15.09
CA LEU A 80 19.85 9.00 -13.82
C LEU A 80 20.34 7.97 -12.79
N LYS A 81 20.71 6.76 -13.24
CA LYS A 81 21.17 5.68 -12.35
C LYS A 81 22.51 6.07 -11.72
N VAL A 82 23.42 6.63 -12.50
CA VAL A 82 24.70 7.16 -11.99
C VAL A 82 24.46 8.31 -11.02
N ALA A 83 23.59 9.27 -11.37
CA ALA A 83 23.26 10.39 -10.50
C ALA A 83 22.73 9.92 -9.14
N LEU A 84 21.81 8.95 -9.12
CA LEU A 84 21.27 8.36 -7.88
C LEU A 84 22.35 7.61 -7.08
N GLY A 85 23.23 6.83 -7.77
CA GLY A 85 24.31 6.11 -7.10
C GLY A 85 25.31 7.01 -6.41
N LEU A 86 25.59 8.19 -6.99
CA LEU A 86 26.51 9.17 -6.43
C LEU A 86 25.95 9.93 -5.22
N LEU A 87 24.65 10.01 -5.07
CA LEU A 87 24.05 10.56 -3.84
C LEU A 87 24.44 9.74 -2.59
N ASP A 88 24.75 8.46 -2.78
CA ASP A 88 25.09 7.52 -1.69
C ASP A 88 26.59 7.20 -1.66
N ILE A 89 27.43 7.96 -2.39
CA ILE A 89 28.86 7.68 -2.43
C ILE A 89 29.51 7.79 -1.04
N ARG A 90 30.30 6.78 -0.68
CA ARG A 90 30.95 6.66 0.61
C ARG A 90 32.40 6.22 0.45
N LEU A 91 33.31 6.87 1.17
CA LEU A 91 34.73 6.48 1.18
C LEU A 91 34.90 5.08 1.74
N VAL A 92 35.64 4.24 1.04
CA VAL A 92 36.15 2.95 1.53
C VAL A 92 37.60 3.11 2.01
N CYS A 93 38.46 3.65 1.13
CA CYS A 93 39.85 3.98 1.50
C CYS A 93 40.45 5.00 0.50
N GLY A 94 41.58 5.60 0.88
CA GLY A 94 42.29 6.57 0.04
C GLY A 94 41.95 8.02 0.39
N SER A 95 41.92 8.91 -0.62
CA SER A 95 41.71 10.35 -0.43
C SER A 95 40.28 10.69 -0.04
N ALA A 96 40.09 11.13 1.21
CA ALA A 96 38.81 11.62 1.70
C ALA A 96 38.35 12.89 0.96
N ASP A 97 39.28 13.77 0.62
CA ASP A 97 38.97 15.05 -0.05
C ASP A 97 38.38 14.82 -1.44
N LEU A 98 38.87 13.82 -2.19
CA LEU A 98 38.30 13.48 -3.49
C LEU A 98 36.83 13.01 -3.37
N VAL A 99 36.54 12.15 -2.39
CA VAL A 99 35.17 11.63 -2.20
C VAL A 99 34.26 12.74 -1.68
N ALA A 100 34.71 13.54 -0.71
CA ALA A 100 33.94 14.66 -0.18
C ALA A 100 33.59 15.68 -1.28
N ALA A 101 34.54 15.99 -2.18
CA ALA A 101 34.28 16.88 -3.30
C ALA A 101 33.21 16.33 -4.26
N ILE A 102 33.20 15.02 -4.50
CA ILE A 102 32.18 14.37 -5.35
C ILE A 102 30.81 14.36 -4.66
N GLN A 103 30.77 14.12 -3.33
CA GLN A 103 29.51 14.19 -2.55
C GLN A 103 28.85 15.57 -2.69
N VAL A 104 29.67 16.64 -2.58
CA VAL A 104 29.17 18.02 -2.76
C VAL A 104 28.66 18.23 -4.17
N ASP A 105 29.46 17.89 -5.19
CA ASP A 105 29.08 18.06 -6.61
C ASP A 105 27.79 17.29 -6.94
N ALA A 106 27.67 16.05 -6.49
CA ALA A 106 26.50 15.23 -6.74
C ALA A 106 25.24 15.83 -6.12
N LEU A 107 25.30 16.26 -4.87
CA LEU A 107 24.17 16.86 -4.16
C LEU A 107 23.76 18.21 -4.79
N GLU A 108 24.70 19.06 -5.10
CA GLU A 108 24.44 20.36 -5.75
C GLU A 108 23.83 20.17 -7.14
N SER A 109 24.40 19.26 -7.96
CA SER A 109 23.87 18.94 -9.27
C SER A 109 22.45 18.35 -9.18
N TRP A 110 22.20 17.45 -8.23
CA TRP A 110 20.89 16.86 -8.02
C TRP A 110 19.84 17.91 -7.66
N ARG A 111 20.14 18.81 -6.71
CA ARG A 111 19.26 19.91 -6.31
C ARG A 111 18.98 20.88 -7.46
N LYS A 112 20.03 21.31 -8.17
CA LYS A 112 19.94 22.23 -9.30
C LYS A 112 19.06 21.67 -10.42
N ASN A 113 19.18 20.39 -10.71
CA ASN A 113 18.49 19.71 -11.81
C ASN A 113 17.20 18.99 -11.36
N SER A 114 16.73 19.17 -10.13
CA SER A 114 15.59 18.46 -9.55
C SER A 114 14.32 18.54 -10.41
N LYS A 115 14.04 19.69 -11.03
CA LYS A 115 12.88 19.89 -11.91
C LYS A 115 12.85 18.94 -13.12
N THR A 116 14.00 18.51 -13.61
CA THR A 116 14.13 17.57 -14.73
C THR A 116 14.28 16.13 -14.22
N ARG A 117 15.04 15.94 -13.14
CA ARG A 117 15.39 14.64 -12.59
C ARG A 117 14.23 13.94 -11.89
N LEU A 118 13.42 14.67 -11.13
CA LEU A 118 12.29 14.06 -10.42
C LEU A 118 11.24 13.45 -11.36
N PRO A 119 10.83 14.11 -12.47
CA PRO A 119 9.96 13.46 -13.46
C PRO A 119 10.58 12.21 -14.11
N GLN A 120 11.90 12.22 -14.40
CA GLN A 120 12.61 11.04 -14.90
C GLN A 120 12.59 9.89 -13.88
N LEU A 121 12.83 10.20 -12.61
CA LEU A 121 12.74 9.24 -11.51
C LEU A 121 11.33 8.65 -11.43
N GLN A 122 10.29 9.49 -11.45
CA GLN A 122 8.89 9.04 -11.42
C GLN A 122 8.57 8.10 -12.58
N ALA A 123 8.97 8.44 -13.81
CA ALA A 123 8.74 7.58 -14.96
C ALA A 123 9.42 6.20 -14.80
N SER A 124 10.69 6.19 -14.34
CA SER A 124 11.44 4.95 -14.07
C SER A 124 10.76 4.10 -12.99
N LEU A 125 10.19 4.72 -11.95
CA LEU A 125 9.44 4.02 -10.91
C LEU A 125 8.17 3.36 -11.48
N LEU A 126 7.39 4.11 -12.26
CA LEU A 126 6.15 3.60 -12.86
C LEU A 126 6.41 2.40 -13.78
N GLU A 127 7.44 2.45 -14.62
CA GLU A 127 7.83 1.32 -15.48
C GLU A 127 8.23 0.09 -14.65
N ARG A 128 8.94 0.30 -13.54
CA ARG A 128 9.34 -0.78 -12.63
C ARG A 128 8.12 -1.40 -11.93
N HIS A 129 7.20 -0.58 -11.39
CA HIS A 129 5.98 -1.02 -10.73
C HIS A 129 5.10 -1.86 -11.68
N GLN A 130 4.99 -1.48 -12.96
CA GLN A 130 4.24 -2.26 -13.95
C GLN A 130 4.84 -3.66 -14.17
N ARG A 131 6.17 -3.81 -14.09
CA ARG A 131 6.85 -5.10 -14.28
C ARG A 131 6.86 -5.96 -13.03
N ALA A 132 7.10 -5.36 -11.87
CA ALA A 132 7.34 -6.08 -10.62
C ALA A 132 6.07 -6.27 -9.77
N GLY A 133 4.99 -5.53 -10.04
CA GLY A 133 3.75 -5.58 -9.28
C GLY A 133 3.82 -4.83 -7.94
N GLU A 134 2.83 -5.07 -7.08
CA GLU A 134 2.66 -4.42 -5.79
C GLU A 134 3.06 -5.37 -4.66
N LEU A 135 4.12 -5.04 -3.91
CA LEU A 135 4.71 -5.91 -2.89
C LEU A 135 3.67 -6.36 -1.85
N ALA A 136 2.84 -5.43 -1.40
CA ALA A 136 1.84 -5.68 -0.35
C ALA A 136 0.81 -6.78 -0.69
N TYR A 137 0.61 -7.09 -1.98
CA TYR A 137 -0.49 -7.96 -2.43
C TYR A 137 -0.01 -9.20 -3.18
N LEU A 138 1.28 -9.34 -3.42
CA LEU A 138 1.81 -10.52 -4.10
C LEU A 138 2.05 -11.67 -3.11
N LEU A 139 1.66 -12.89 -3.48
CA LEU A 139 1.99 -14.11 -2.72
C LEU A 139 3.50 -14.36 -2.64
N GLU A 140 4.22 -13.98 -3.66
CA GLU A 140 5.67 -14.13 -3.79
C GLU A 140 6.29 -12.79 -4.22
N PRO A 141 6.36 -11.80 -3.31
CA PRO A 141 6.80 -10.46 -3.64
C PRO A 141 8.30 -10.37 -3.91
N ASP A 142 8.68 -9.46 -4.80
CA ASP A 142 10.06 -8.98 -4.90
C ASP A 142 10.26 -7.83 -3.92
N LEU A 143 11.04 -8.08 -2.86
CA LEU A 143 11.26 -7.15 -1.75
C LEU A 143 11.95 -5.84 -2.17
N LYS A 144 12.63 -5.86 -3.32
CA LYS A 144 13.42 -4.74 -3.81
C LYS A 144 12.73 -4.00 -4.94
N GLU A 145 12.28 -4.73 -5.97
CA GLU A 145 11.80 -4.14 -7.22
C GLU A 145 10.29 -3.84 -7.22
N ALA A 146 9.47 -4.57 -6.44
CA ALA A 146 8.03 -4.35 -6.42
C ALA A 146 7.69 -2.98 -5.79
N ARG A 147 6.51 -2.46 -6.15
CA ARG A 147 5.98 -1.21 -5.59
C ARG A 147 5.80 -1.35 -4.08
N GLY A 148 6.29 -0.37 -3.32
CA GLY A 148 6.38 -0.43 -1.86
C GLY A 148 7.65 -1.10 -1.36
N GLY A 149 8.59 -1.51 -2.24
CA GLY A 149 9.84 -2.16 -1.89
C GLY A 149 11.03 -1.20 -1.66
N LEU A 150 12.22 -1.80 -1.43
CA LEU A 150 13.43 -1.05 -1.06
C LEU A 150 13.87 -0.01 -2.11
N ARG A 151 13.56 -0.22 -3.40
CA ARG A 151 13.83 0.76 -4.46
C ARG A 151 12.97 2.03 -4.34
N ASP A 152 11.77 1.92 -3.80
CA ASP A 152 10.90 3.08 -3.55
C ASP A 152 11.42 3.90 -2.37
N ILE A 153 11.97 3.25 -1.37
CA ILE A 153 12.65 3.92 -0.25
C ILE A 153 13.87 4.70 -0.75
N THR A 154 14.68 4.07 -1.62
CA THR A 154 15.81 4.77 -2.27
C THR A 154 15.33 6.01 -3.04
N ALA A 155 14.21 5.92 -3.74
CA ALA A 155 13.63 7.05 -4.45
C ALA A 155 13.13 8.15 -3.51
N LEU A 156 12.47 7.80 -2.42
CA LEU A 156 12.04 8.76 -1.39
C LEU A 156 13.21 9.51 -0.76
N ARG A 157 14.32 8.83 -0.48
CA ARG A 157 15.57 9.45 -0.02
C ARG A 157 16.16 10.41 -1.06
N ALA A 158 16.10 10.05 -2.35
CA ALA A 158 16.55 10.92 -3.43
C ALA A 158 15.64 12.16 -3.57
N ILE A 159 14.31 12.00 -3.41
CA ILE A 159 13.37 13.13 -3.42
C ILE A 159 13.67 14.07 -2.25
N GLU A 160 13.87 13.55 -1.06
CA GLU A 160 14.24 14.35 0.12
C GLU A 160 15.51 15.16 -0.10
N ARG A 161 16.59 14.51 -0.60
CA ARG A 161 17.87 15.15 -0.89
C ARG A 161 17.79 16.23 -1.99
N SER A 162 16.73 16.20 -2.81
CA SER A 162 16.49 17.24 -3.83
C SER A 162 16.08 18.60 -3.23
N ASP A 163 15.68 18.61 -1.95
CA ASP A 163 15.12 19.79 -1.25
C ASP A 163 13.85 20.34 -1.91
N ALA A 164 13.26 19.55 -2.82
CA ALA A 164 12.03 19.94 -3.50
C ALA A 164 10.82 19.86 -2.58
N ILE A 165 10.75 18.85 -1.70
CA ILE A 165 9.68 18.65 -0.72
C ILE A 165 10.20 17.85 0.47
N ALA A 166 9.63 18.08 1.65
CA ALA A 166 9.92 17.27 2.83
C ALA A 166 9.26 15.89 2.70
N VAL A 167 10.03 14.84 2.97
CA VAL A 167 9.59 13.45 3.02
C VAL A 167 9.64 13.00 4.47
N PRO A 168 8.61 12.31 5.00
CA PRO A 168 8.59 11.81 6.38
C PRO A 168 9.47 10.55 6.51
N ILE A 169 10.79 10.72 6.42
CA ILE A 169 11.78 9.62 6.44
C ILE A 169 11.66 8.77 7.70
N GLU A 170 11.28 9.36 8.83
CA GLU A 170 11.11 8.64 10.10
C GLU A 170 10.02 7.56 10.01
N LYS A 171 8.92 7.84 9.28
CA LYS A 171 7.83 6.87 9.09
C LYS A 171 8.24 5.66 8.24
N ILE A 172 9.21 5.82 7.33
CA ILE A 172 9.68 4.71 6.48
C ILE A 172 10.84 3.92 7.08
N SER A 173 11.52 4.42 8.11
CA SER A 173 12.70 3.77 8.70
C SER A 173 12.41 2.38 9.27
N VAL A 174 11.24 2.20 9.88
CA VAL A 174 10.79 0.89 10.41
C VAL A 174 10.53 -0.08 9.26
N ALA A 175 9.81 0.36 8.23
CA ALA A 175 9.53 -0.44 7.04
C ALA A 175 10.81 -0.83 6.30
N GLU A 176 11.75 0.11 6.15
CA GLU A 176 13.06 -0.14 5.55
C GLU A 176 13.84 -1.21 6.31
N SER A 177 13.92 -1.08 7.63
CA SER A 177 14.63 -2.04 8.48
C SER A 177 14.01 -3.44 8.37
N LEU A 178 12.69 -3.54 8.38
CA LEU A 178 11.99 -4.81 8.22
C LEU A 178 12.28 -5.44 6.85
N LEU A 179 12.07 -4.71 5.77
CA LEU A 179 12.28 -5.22 4.40
C LEU A 179 13.74 -5.61 4.15
N ALA A 180 14.70 -4.86 4.71
CA ALA A 180 16.11 -5.18 4.63
C ALA A 180 16.44 -6.47 5.40
N ASN A 181 15.92 -6.65 6.62
CA ASN A 181 16.11 -7.86 7.41
C ASN A 181 15.49 -9.10 6.74
N VAL A 182 14.28 -8.96 6.20
CA VAL A 182 13.62 -10.05 5.45
C VAL A 182 14.42 -10.43 4.21
N ARG A 183 14.96 -9.44 3.48
CA ARG A 183 15.84 -9.66 2.32
C ARG A 183 17.12 -10.37 2.71
N GLU A 184 17.75 -9.96 3.80
CA GLU A 184 18.98 -10.61 4.32
C GLU A 184 18.69 -12.07 4.69
N ALA A 185 17.64 -12.33 5.45
CA ALA A 185 17.20 -13.66 5.83
C ALA A 185 16.90 -14.53 4.60
N LEU A 186 16.23 -13.98 3.58
CA LEU A 186 15.97 -14.65 2.33
C LEU A 186 17.26 -15.07 1.62
N HIS A 187 18.26 -14.20 1.54
CA HIS A 187 19.56 -14.52 0.94
C HIS A 187 20.32 -15.60 1.72
N ILE A 188 20.20 -15.61 3.06
CA ILE A 188 20.78 -16.65 3.92
C ILE A 188 20.08 -17.99 3.66
N VAL A 189 18.75 -18.03 3.71
CA VAL A 189 17.95 -19.25 3.57
C VAL A 189 18.05 -19.85 2.16
N SER A 190 17.89 -19.01 1.14
CA SER A 190 17.90 -19.47 -0.26
C SER A 190 19.31 -19.78 -0.79
N GLY A 191 20.31 -19.17 -0.16
CA GLY A 191 21.67 -19.21 -0.68
C GLY A 191 21.83 -18.49 -2.04
N ARG A 192 20.94 -17.58 -2.41
CA ARG A 192 20.91 -16.87 -3.69
C ARG A 192 20.81 -15.36 -3.47
N ASP A 193 21.20 -14.61 -4.48
CA ASP A 193 21.15 -13.15 -4.56
C ASP A 193 19.84 -12.62 -5.18
N LYS A 194 18.73 -13.35 -4.99
CA LYS A 194 17.42 -12.99 -5.54
C LYS A 194 16.53 -12.41 -4.45
N ASP A 195 15.83 -11.36 -4.81
CA ASP A 195 15.03 -10.56 -3.88
C ASP A 195 13.53 -10.96 -3.87
N ARG A 196 13.14 -11.98 -4.65
CA ARG A 196 11.80 -12.54 -4.66
C ARG A 196 11.63 -13.59 -3.56
N LEU A 197 10.71 -13.32 -2.63
CA LEU A 197 10.38 -14.19 -1.51
C LEU A 197 9.38 -15.26 -1.96
N PHE A 198 9.90 -16.40 -2.44
CA PHE A 198 9.06 -17.51 -2.89
C PHE A 198 8.33 -18.17 -1.73
N PHE A 199 7.13 -18.70 -2.02
CA PHE A 199 6.29 -19.39 -1.05
C PHE A 199 7.05 -20.50 -0.27
N SER A 200 7.89 -21.27 -0.98
CA SER A 200 8.70 -22.35 -0.39
C SER A 200 9.79 -21.87 0.58
N GLU A 201 10.09 -20.59 0.63
CA GLU A 201 11.12 -19.99 1.48
C GLU A 201 10.53 -19.23 2.67
N GLN A 202 9.25 -18.84 2.60
CA GLN A 202 8.58 -18.00 3.60
C GLN A 202 8.64 -18.57 5.01
N ASP A 203 8.36 -19.88 5.18
CA ASP A 203 8.39 -20.51 6.51
C ASP A 203 9.79 -20.48 7.13
N LYS A 204 10.84 -20.75 6.33
CA LYS A 204 12.22 -20.73 6.82
C LYS A 204 12.73 -19.31 7.12
N VAL A 205 12.29 -18.34 6.33
CA VAL A 205 12.60 -16.92 6.57
C VAL A 205 11.89 -16.44 7.84
N ALA A 206 10.63 -16.83 8.06
CA ALA A 206 9.89 -16.55 9.26
C ALA A 206 10.57 -17.15 10.51
N GLU A 207 10.95 -18.40 10.45
CA GLU A 207 11.69 -19.09 11.52
C GLU A 207 13.02 -18.38 11.85
N LEU A 208 13.81 -18.03 10.82
CA LEU A 208 15.11 -17.34 11.01
C LEU A 208 14.93 -15.97 11.67
N LEU A 209 13.84 -15.27 11.37
CA LEU A 209 13.54 -13.95 11.96
C LEU A 209 12.75 -14.02 13.27
N GLY A 210 12.42 -15.24 13.76
CA GLY A 210 11.72 -15.45 15.04
C GLY A 210 10.19 -15.21 14.98
N TYR A 211 9.59 -15.24 13.79
CA TYR A 211 8.13 -15.21 13.64
C TYR A 211 7.52 -16.57 13.99
N GLN A 212 6.31 -16.55 14.53
CA GLN A 212 5.56 -17.75 14.87
C GLN A 212 5.21 -18.57 13.61
N ASP A 213 4.87 -17.88 12.52
CA ASP A 213 4.54 -18.47 11.23
C ASP A 213 4.81 -17.49 10.07
N ALA A 214 4.69 -17.99 8.84
CA ALA A 214 4.91 -17.19 7.65
C ALA A 214 3.78 -16.18 7.38
N ASP A 215 2.57 -16.37 7.91
CA ASP A 215 1.47 -15.42 7.70
C ASP A 215 1.70 -14.13 8.48
N LEU A 216 2.22 -14.23 9.71
CA LEU A 216 2.64 -13.06 10.48
C LEU A 216 3.79 -12.31 9.80
N LEU A 217 4.80 -13.02 9.30
CA LEU A 217 5.87 -12.40 8.52
C LEU A 217 5.31 -11.67 7.30
N MET A 218 4.46 -12.31 6.51
CA MET A 218 3.91 -11.73 5.29
C MET A 218 2.95 -10.57 5.58
N SER A 219 2.25 -10.60 6.71
CA SER A 219 1.43 -9.48 7.18
C SER A 219 2.29 -8.25 7.46
N ASP A 220 3.41 -8.41 8.17
CA ASP A 220 4.33 -7.31 8.47
C ASP A 220 5.01 -6.78 7.20
N VAL A 221 5.41 -7.68 6.28
CA VAL A 221 5.96 -7.31 4.96
C VAL A 221 4.93 -6.51 4.15
N ALA A 222 3.67 -6.95 4.11
CA ALA A 222 2.61 -6.23 3.42
C ALA A 222 2.35 -4.86 4.05
N GLN A 223 2.34 -4.76 5.37
CA GLN A 223 2.18 -3.49 6.08
C GLN A 223 3.34 -2.53 5.81
N ALA A 224 4.58 -3.01 5.85
CA ALA A 224 5.76 -2.19 5.53
C ALA A 224 5.67 -1.65 4.10
N ALA A 225 5.30 -2.51 3.14
CA ALA A 225 5.13 -2.12 1.75
C ALA A 225 4.03 -1.07 1.56
N ARG A 226 2.88 -1.21 2.23
CA ARG A 226 1.78 -0.24 2.20
C ARG A 226 2.21 1.12 2.74
N THR A 227 3.00 1.13 3.83
CA THR A 227 3.54 2.37 4.40
C THR A 227 4.44 3.10 3.39
N VAL A 228 5.36 2.38 2.75
CA VAL A 228 6.24 2.95 1.72
C VAL A 228 5.43 3.47 0.53
N ASP A 229 4.44 2.68 0.07
CA ASP A 229 3.59 3.02 -1.06
C ASP A 229 2.74 4.28 -0.78
N TYR A 230 2.11 4.35 0.39
CA TYR A 230 1.35 5.53 0.81
C TYR A 230 2.22 6.81 0.86
N ILE A 231 3.44 6.70 1.40
CA ILE A 231 4.35 7.84 1.51
C ILE A 231 4.84 8.28 0.13
N ILE A 232 5.17 7.35 -0.77
CA ILE A 232 5.63 7.71 -2.11
C ILE A 232 4.53 8.36 -2.94
N ASP A 233 3.31 7.84 -2.90
CA ASP A 233 2.16 8.42 -3.60
C ASP A 233 1.82 9.81 -3.08
N SER A 234 1.75 9.98 -1.75
CA SER A 234 1.49 11.28 -1.14
C SER A 234 2.60 12.29 -1.44
N THR A 235 3.86 11.85 -1.54
CA THR A 235 5.00 12.69 -1.89
C THR A 235 4.92 13.17 -3.34
N TRP A 236 4.62 12.27 -4.29
CA TRP A 236 4.42 12.64 -5.70
C TRP A 236 3.21 13.55 -5.88
N TYR A 237 2.11 13.28 -5.17
CA TYR A 237 0.93 14.15 -5.20
C TYR A 237 1.29 15.58 -4.78
N ARG A 238 1.96 15.74 -3.64
CA ARG A 238 2.38 17.06 -3.13
C ARG A 238 3.39 17.75 -4.05
N LEU A 239 4.33 17.00 -4.65
CA LEU A 239 5.27 17.54 -5.65
C LEU A 239 4.56 18.07 -6.89
N ALA A 240 3.58 17.32 -7.42
CA ALA A 240 2.82 17.72 -8.61
C ALA A 240 1.97 18.98 -8.38
N HIS A 241 1.61 19.26 -7.14
CA HIS A 241 0.76 20.40 -6.77
C HIS A 241 1.54 21.55 -6.08
N LYS A 242 2.83 21.35 -5.75
CA LYS A 242 3.72 22.39 -5.22
C LYS A 242 3.97 23.45 -6.28
N GLY A 243 3.49 24.67 -6.07
CA GLY A 243 3.84 25.83 -6.90
C GLY A 243 2.84 26.23 -7.97
N ARG A 244 1.71 25.59 -8.12
CA ARG A 244 0.60 26.16 -8.91
C ARG A 244 0.02 27.43 -8.28
N ASP A 245 0.24 27.61 -6.96
CA ASP A 245 -0.13 28.82 -6.22
C ASP A 245 1.05 29.77 -5.94
N GLY A 246 2.26 29.45 -6.42
CA GLY A 246 3.54 30.11 -6.06
C GLY A 246 3.90 31.40 -6.81
N ALA A 247 3.11 31.88 -7.76
CA ALA A 247 3.40 33.11 -8.47
C ALA A 247 2.85 34.39 -7.78
N GLY A 248 2.50 34.32 -6.49
CA GLY A 248 1.94 35.45 -5.79
C GLY A 248 2.17 35.44 -4.27
N ARG A 249 3.42 35.26 -3.84
CA ARG A 249 3.80 35.14 -2.42
C ARG A 249 3.63 36.43 -1.58
N PHE A 250 3.19 37.52 -2.18
CA PHE A 250 2.78 38.72 -1.48
C PHE A 250 1.28 38.96 -1.75
N LEU A 251 0.41 38.72 -0.75
CA LEU A 251 -0.99 39.17 -0.71
C LEU A 251 -2.09 38.34 -1.39
N LYS A 252 -1.97 37.02 -1.60
CA LYS A 252 -3.18 36.21 -1.81
C LYS A 252 -3.38 35.28 -0.62
N ARG A 253 -4.39 35.61 0.21
CA ARG A 253 -5.08 34.68 1.11
C ARG A 253 -5.29 33.37 0.33
N VAL A 254 -4.72 32.27 0.82
CA VAL A 254 -5.01 30.94 0.26
C VAL A 254 -6.52 30.82 0.14
N ARG A 255 -7.03 30.68 -1.08
CA ARG A 255 -8.47 30.55 -1.29
C ARG A 255 -8.86 29.16 -0.79
N SER A 256 -9.23 29.07 0.49
CA SER A 256 -9.91 27.89 1.00
C SER A 256 -11.37 27.95 0.59
N THR A 257 -11.87 26.89 -0.02
CA THR A 257 -13.31 26.73 -0.28
C THR A 257 -13.90 25.92 0.85
N ALA A 258 -14.74 26.57 1.67
CA ALA A 258 -15.45 25.89 2.75
C ALA A 258 -16.38 24.80 2.15
N LEU A 259 -16.31 23.59 2.67
CA LEU A 259 -17.17 22.47 2.29
C LEU A 259 -18.29 22.29 3.33
N SER A 260 -17.92 22.34 4.60
CA SER A 260 -18.82 22.25 5.74
C SER A 260 -18.18 22.94 6.94
N ARG A 261 -18.81 22.83 8.11
CA ARG A 261 -18.24 23.34 9.34
C ARG A 261 -16.85 22.73 9.57
N ASP A 262 -15.85 23.59 9.74
CA ASP A 262 -14.45 23.25 10.02
C ASP A 262 -13.75 22.37 8.96
N ILE A 263 -14.32 22.18 7.77
CA ILE A 263 -13.73 21.45 6.64
C ILE A 263 -13.70 22.34 5.42
N ALA A 264 -12.55 22.38 4.76
CA ALA A 264 -12.34 23.17 3.55
C ALA A 264 -11.41 22.43 2.57
N VAL A 265 -11.38 22.89 1.32
CA VAL A 265 -10.33 22.53 0.35
C VAL A 265 -9.28 23.61 0.32
N SER A 266 -8.04 23.24 0.55
CA SER A 266 -6.87 24.11 0.44
C SER A 266 -5.76 23.37 -0.28
N ASN A 267 -5.10 24.00 -1.27
CA ASN A 267 -4.02 23.38 -2.06
C ASN A 267 -4.38 22.03 -2.67
N ARG A 268 -5.64 21.86 -3.10
CA ARG A 268 -6.18 20.60 -3.62
C ARG A 268 -6.19 19.44 -2.60
N GLU A 269 -6.18 19.73 -1.33
CA GLU A 269 -6.34 18.77 -0.25
C GLU A 269 -7.55 19.17 0.59
N VAL A 270 -8.23 18.19 1.17
CA VAL A 270 -9.25 18.44 2.20
C VAL A 270 -8.52 18.70 3.51
N VAL A 271 -8.83 19.81 4.15
CA VAL A 271 -8.22 20.24 5.40
C VAL A 271 -9.27 20.40 6.49
N ILE A 272 -8.94 19.94 7.69
CA ILE A 272 -9.69 20.25 8.92
C ILE A 272 -9.14 21.57 9.48
N GLY A 273 -10.01 22.50 9.80
CA GLY A 273 -9.64 23.82 10.33
C GLY A 273 -8.71 23.71 11.55
N ALA A 274 -7.79 24.67 11.68
CA ALA A 274 -6.83 24.65 12.79
C ALA A 274 -7.52 24.78 14.16
N ASP A 275 -8.66 25.50 14.20
CA ASP A 275 -9.44 25.75 15.41
C ASP A 275 -10.56 24.70 15.63
N ALA A 276 -10.57 23.61 14.85
CA ALA A 276 -11.56 22.55 14.97
C ALA A 276 -11.44 21.85 16.33
N ASP A 277 -12.57 21.75 17.04
CA ASP A 277 -12.65 21.08 18.34
C ASP A 277 -13.19 19.66 18.17
N PHE A 278 -12.32 18.67 18.20
CA PHE A 278 -12.67 17.26 18.06
C PHE A 278 -13.54 16.73 19.21
N ALA A 279 -13.48 17.35 20.40
CA ALA A 279 -14.32 16.96 21.52
C ALA A 279 -15.78 17.41 21.34
N LEU A 280 -15.98 18.60 20.78
CA LEU A 280 -17.30 19.12 20.46
C LEU A 280 -17.91 18.54 19.19
N ASP A 281 -17.07 18.15 18.22
CA ASP A 281 -17.51 17.56 16.95
C ASP A 281 -16.75 16.26 16.64
N PRO A 282 -17.10 15.15 17.30
CA PRO A 282 -16.44 13.85 17.07
C PRO A 282 -16.70 13.26 15.68
N VAL A 283 -17.63 13.81 14.89
CA VAL A 283 -17.96 13.34 13.54
C VAL A 283 -17.05 13.97 12.49
N ILE A 284 -16.30 15.01 12.82
CA ILE A 284 -15.52 15.80 11.86
C ILE A 284 -14.55 14.93 11.02
N GLY A 285 -13.93 13.91 11.60
CA GLY A 285 -13.03 13.00 10.90
C GLY A 285 -13.73 12.22 9.79
N LEU A 286 -14.89 11.64 10.08
CA LEU A 286 -15.70 10.92 9.08
C LEU A 286 -16.26 11.88 8.01
N ARG A 287 -16.65 13.08 8.40
CA ARG A 287 -17.11 14.12 7.47
C ARG A 287 -16.00 14.56 6.51
N ALA A 288 -14.77 14.73 7.02
CA ALA A 288 -13.61 15.05 6.21
C ALA A 288 -13.28 13.90 5.24
N ALA A 289 -13.30 12.66 5.72
CA ALA A 289 -13.05 11.47 4.91
C ALA A 289 -14.09 11.31 3.79
N ALA A 290 -15.38 11.44 4.11
CA ALA A 290 -16.45 11.39 3.10
C ALA A 290 -16.29 12.51 2.06
N SER A 291 -16.04 13.75 2.48
CA SER A 291 -15.83 14.88 1.59
C SER A 291 -14.62 14.67 0.68
N ALA A 292 -13.52 14.17 1.21
CA ALA A 292 -12.30 13.88 0.46
C ALA A 292 -12.54 12.82 -0.61
N ALA A 293 -13.19 11.71 -0.26
CA ALA A 293 -13.53 10.64 -1.18
C ALA A 293 -14.50 11.11 -2.29
N GLN A 294 -15.54 11.87 -1.95
CA GLN A 294 -16.51 12.39 -2.93
C GLN A 294 -15.87 13.40 -3.90
N LEU A 295 -14.85 14.14 -3.48
CA LEU A 295 -14.13 15.09 -4.31
C LEU A 295 -12.96 14.45 -5.08
N GLY A 296 -12.55 13.23 -4.73
CA GLY A 296 -11.34 12.61 -5.26
C GLY A 296 -10.07 13.38 -4.87
N LEU A 297 -10.04 13.97 -3.66
CA LEU A 297 -8.92 14.72 -3.12
C LEU A 297 -8.38 14.03 -1.88
N PRO A 298 -7.05 14.03 -1.63
CA PRO A 298 -6.51 13.53 -0.38
C PRO A 298 -6.86 14.43 0.80
N ILE A 299 -6.83 13.87 2.00
CA ILE A 299 -6.83 14.66 3.24
C ILE A 299 -5.40 15.11 3.51
N SER A 300 -5.21 16.35 3.99
CA SER A 300 -3.87 16.85 4.31
C SER A 300 -3.24 16.04 5.45
N MET A 301 -1.93 15.78 5.35
CA MET A 301 -1.19 15.02 6.37
C MET A 301 -1.29 15.66 7.77
N ASP A 302 -1.29 17.01 7.85
CA ASP A 302 -1.47 17.73 9.10
C ASP A 302 -2.85 17.45 9.73
N SER A 303 -3.91 17.45 8.91
CA SER A 303 -5.27 17.14 9.41
C SER A 303 -5.40 15.69 9.88
N LEU A 304 -4.78 14.74 9.15
CA LEU A 304 -4.75 13.33 9.55
C LEU A 304 -3.96 13.13 10.85
N ALA A 305 -2.79 13.75 10.99
CA ALA A 305 -1.96 13.65 12.18
C ALA A 305 -2.70 14.19 13.42
N ARG A 306 -3.30 15.39 13.32
CA ARG A 306 -4.08 15.98 14.43
C ARG A 306 -5.31 15.14 14.80
N LEU A 307 -6.00 14.58 13.81
CA LEU A 307 -7.13 13.68 14.06
C LEU A 307 -6.67 12.39 14.76
N GLY A 308 -5.60 11.76 14.28
CA GLY A 308 -5.03 10.55 14.88
C GLY A 308 -4.55 10.79 16.32
N GLU A 309 -3.85 11.90 16.59
CA GLU A 309 -3.41 12.29 17.92
C GLU A 309 -4.60 12.53 18.86
N SER A 310 -5.64 13.21 18.39
CA SER A 310 -6.86 13.45 19.15
C SER A 310 -7.55 12.14 19.53
N LEU A 311 -7.75 11.24 18.58
CA LEU A 311 -8.38 9.94 18.81
C LEU A 311 -7.55 9.06 19.74
N SER A 312 -6.22 9.06 19.60
CA SER A 312 -5.30 8.30 20.45
C SER A 312 -5.33 8.76 21.91
N SER A 313 -5.59 10.06 22.13
CA SER A 313 -5.81 10.62 23.48
C SER A 313 -7.24 10.42 24.01
N GLY A 314 -8.13 9.79 23.23
CA GLY A 314 -9.54 9.59 23.55
C GLY A 314 -10.42 10.82 23.32
N ILE A 315 -9.85 11.92 22.81
CA ILE A 315 -10.60 13.12 22.45
C ILE A 315 -11.25 12.90 21.07
N GLY A 316 -12.53 13.25 20.91
CA GLY A 316 -13.24 13.07 19.64
C GLY A 316 -13.65 11.62 19.34
N ALA A 317 -13.65 10.76 20.35
CA ALA A 317 -14.22 9.41 20.22
C ALA A 317 -15.71 9.49 19.92
N LEU A 318 -16.16 8.70 18.94
CA LEU A 318 -17.58 8.64 18.61
C LEU A 318 -18.38 8.00 19.76
N PRO A 319 -19.57 8.53 20.09
CA PRO A 319 -20.42 7.92 21.11
C PRO A 319 -20.94 6.55 20.64
N ASN A 320 -21.38 5.72 21.56
CA ASN A 320 -21.98 4.41 21.27
C ASN A 320 -23.47 4.42 21.68
N PRO A 321 -24.41 4.25 20.75
CA PRO A 321 -24.23 4.13 19.29
C PRO A 321 -23.77 5.44 18.62
N TRP A 322 -23.20 5.33 17.41
CA TRP A 322 -22.81 6.49 16.63
C TRP A 322 -24.00 7.38 16.28
N PRO A 323 -23.80 8.70 16.18
CA PRO A 323 -24.79 9.59 15.64
C PRO A 323 -25.13 9.22 14.20
N ARG A 324 -26.36 9.49 13.78
CA ARG A 324 -26.80 9.26 12.39
C ARG A 324 -25.86 9.88 11.36
N GLU A 325 -25.39 11.11 11.61
CA GLU A 325 -24.44 11.79 10.74
C GLU A 325 -23.12 11.01 10.55
N ALA A 326 -22.59 10.40 11.62
CA ALA A 326 -21.36 9.59 11.52
C ALA A 326 -21.57 8.37 10.62
N ARG A 327 -22.68 7.65 10.78
CA ARG A 327 -23.05 6.53 9.91
C ARG A 327 -23.23 6.96 8.46
N GLU A 328 -23.93 8.06 8.21
CA GLU A 328 -24.16 8.58 6.86
C GLU A 328 -22.84 8.98 6.19
N ASN A 329 -21.90 9.58 6.91
CA ASN A 329 -20.58 9.89 6.38
C ASN A 329 -19.74 8.63 6.11
N LEU A 330 -19.81 7.59 6.95
CA LEU A 330 -19.16 6.31 6.67
C LEU A 330 -19.70 5.69 5.37
N ILE A 331 -21.02 5.64 5.22
CA ILE A 331 -21.66 5.12 4.00
C ILE A 331 -21.31 5.97 2.78
N SER A 332 -21.23 7.30 2.92
CA SER A 332 -20.79 8.20 1.85
C SER A 332 -19.34 7.96 1.45
N LEU A 333 -18.45 7.71 2.41
CA LEU A 333 -17.05 7.33 2.15
C LEU A 333 -16.99 6.02 1.35
N ILE A 334 -17.68 4.98 1.82
CA ILE A 334 -17.71 3.66 1.16
C ILE A 334 -18.32 3.77 -0.25
N GLY A 335 -19.38 4.55 -0.41
CA GLY A 335 -20.06 4.77 -1.69
C GLY A 335 -19.31 5.61 -2.72
N ALA A 336 -18.13 6.16 -2.37
CA ALA A 336 -17.31 6.95 -3.30
C ALA A 336 -16.57 6.09 -4.36
N GLY A 337 -16.73 4.78 -4.33
CA GLY A 337 -16.10 3.86 -5.29
C GLY A 337 -14.56 3.89 -5.18
N SER A 338 -13.87 3.91 -6.31
CA SER A 338 -12.39 3.85 -6.31
C SER A 338 -11.70 5.00 -5.54
N ALA A 339 -12.35 6.15 -5.40
CA ALA A 339 -11.81 7.26 -4.62
C ALA A 339 -11.74 6.96 -3.11
N MET A 340 -12.56 6.03 -2.59
CA MET A 340 -12.48 5.54 -1.22
C MET A 340 -11.12 4.96 -0.88
N VAL A 341 -10.51 4.23 -1.81
CA VAL A 341 -9.30 3.43 -1.57
C VAL A 341 -8.16 4.26 -0.96
N GLN A 342 -7.85 5.39 -1.60
CA GLN A 342 -6.79 6.28 -1.14
C GLN A 342 -7.10 6.90 0.23
N ILE A 343 -8.35 7.26 0.47
CA ILE A 343 -8.76 7.87 1.74
C ILE A 343 -8.74 6.83 2.86
N PHE A 344 -9.25 5.62 2.58
CA PHE A 344 -9.25 4.53 3.55
C PHE A 344 -7.82 4.12 3.93
N GLU A 345 -6.91 4.05 2.94
CA GLU A 345 -5.50 3.79 3.17
C GLU A 345 -4.86 4.88 4.05
N ALA A 346 -5.15 6.15 3.79
CA ALA A 346 -4.64 7.25 4.62
C ALA A 346 -5.12 7.16 6.08
N LEU A 347 -6.39 6.81 6.29
CA LEU A 347 -6.96 6.60 7.62
C LEU A 347 -6.36 5.38 8.33
N ASP A 348 -6.03 4.31 7.58
CA ASP A 348 -5.39 3.10 8.10
C ASP A 348 -3.93 3.38 8.51
N GLN A 349 -3.16 4.09 7.67
CA GLN A 349 -1.76 4.43 7.94
C GLN A 349 -1.58 5.38 9.14
N GLU A 350 -2.56 6.20 9.43
CA GLU A 350 -2.60 7.06 10.63
C GLU A 350 -3.38 6.42 11.80
N GLU A 351 -3.67 5.12 11.71
CA GLU A 351 -4.37 4.30 12.72
C GLU A 351 -5.79 4.78 13.10
N ILE A 352 -6.31 5.76 12.38
CA ILE A 352 -7.63 6.37 12.65
C ILE A 352 -8.75 5.34 12.54
N ILE A 353 -8.66 4.43 11.56
CA ILE A 353 -9.68 3.40 11.33
C ILE A 353 -9.87 2.49 12.55
N PHE A 354 -8.82 2.25 13.34
CA PHE A 354 -8.86 1.36 14.51
C PHE A 354 -9.57 1.98 15.71
N HIS A 355 -9.66 3.32 15.76
CA HIS A 355 -10.45 4.01 16.76
C HIS A 355 -11.96 3.95 16.44
N TRP A 356 -12.29 3.89 15.16
CA TRP A 356 -13.68 3.74 14.71
C TRP A 356 -14.12 2.28 14.66
N ILE A 357 -13.25 1.40 14.16
CA ILE A 357 -13.52 -0.02 13.90
C ILE A 357 -12.34 -0.84 14.44
N PRO A 358 -12.27 -1.07 15.76
CA PRO A 358 -11.16 -1.82 16.36
C PRO A 358 -10.98 -3.23 15.80
N GLU A 359 -12.08 -3.85 15.35
CA GLU A 359 -12.11 -5.20 14.77
C GLU A 359 -11.32 -5.27 13.46
N TRP A 360 -11.10 -4.16 12.77
CA TRP A 360 -10.32 -4.09 11.53
C TRP A 360 -8.88 -4.58 11.71
N LYS A 361 -8.32 -4.48 12.93
CA LYS A 361 -6.97 -4.95 13.24
C LYS A 361 -6.76 -6.42 12.94
N THR A 362 -7.80 -7.25 13.06
CA THR A 362 -7.70 -8.71 12.87
C THR A 362 -7.53 -9.13 11.42
N VAL A 363 -7.94 -8.28 10.50
CA VAL A 363 -7.92 -8.55 9.05
C VAL A 363 -6.90 -7.69 8.30
N ARG A 364 -6.31 -6.70 8.98
CA ARG A 364 -5.34 -5.76 8.40
C ARG A 364 -4.12 -6.50 7.86
N SER A 365 -3.83 -6.27 6.59
CA SER A 365 -2.69 -6.86 5.89
C SER A 365 -2.62 -8.39 5.97
N LEU A 366 -3.73 -9.05 6.33
CA LEU A 366 -3.79 -10.50 6.46
C LEU A 366 -3.63 -11.17 5.08
N PRO A 367 -2.61 -12.01 4.86
CA PRO A 367 -2.39 -12.65 3.58
C PRO A 367 -3.48 -13.66 3.25
N GLN A 368 -3.80 -13.81 1.97
CA GLN A 368 -4.71 -14.84 1.46
C GLN A 368 -3.91 -15.84 0.62
N ARG A 369 -3.72 -17.07 1.12
CA ARG A 369 -2.92 -18.10 0.44
C ARG A 369 -3.61 -18.75 -0.76
N ASN A 370 -4.87 -18.43 -1.01
CA ASN A 370 -5.60 -18.91 -2.17
C ASN A 370 -5.18 -18.12 -3.42
N VAL A 371 -4.66 -18.81 -4.43
CA VAL A 371 -4.14 -18.24 -5.69
C VAL A 371 -5.17 -17.44 -6.51
N LEU A 372 -6.46 -17.56 -6.21
CA LEU A 372 -7.53 -16.78 -6.84
C LEU A 372 -7.61 -15.36 -6.27
N HIS A 373 -7.18 -15.15 -5.03
CA HIS A 373 -7.19 -13.83 -4.40
C HIS A 373 -5.95 -13.03 -4.79
N ARG A 374 -6.18 -11.79 -5.20
CA ARG A 374 -5.13 -10.86 -5.59
C ARG A 374 -4.62 -10.02 -4.43
N HIS A 375 -5.44 -9.82 -3.40
CA HIS A 375 -5.22 -8.85 -2.33
C HIS A 375 -5.21 -9.52 -0.95
N THR A 376 -4.66 -8.83 0.04
CA THR A 376 -4.88 -9.13 1.47
C THR A 376 -6.36 -9.04 1.82
N VAL A 377 -6.78 -9.62 2.96
CA VAL A 377 -8.20 -9.68 3.36
C VAL A 377 -8.80 -8.28 3.45
N ASP A 378 -8.16 -7.36 4.14
CA ASP A 378 -8.61 -5.97 4.30
C ASP A 378 -8.70 -5.24 2.96
N ARG A 379 -7.70 -5.38 2.08
CA ARG A 379 -7.73 -4.76 0.76
C ARG A 379 -8.81 -5.39 -0.12
N HIS A 380 -9.02 -6.70 -0.07
CA HIS A 380 -10.11 -7.37 -0.75
C HIS A 380 -11.47 -6.81 -0.34
N MET A 381 -11.71 -6.62 0.98
CA MET A 381 -12.94 -6.02 1.48
C MET A 381 -13.15 -4.59 0.99
N VAL A 382 -12.08 -3.79 0.92
CA VAL A 382 -12.13 -2.42 0.35
C VAL A 382 -12.47 -2.47 -1.15
N GLU A 383 -11.84 -3.36 -1.93
CA GLU A 383 -12.13 -3.53 -3.37
C GLU A 383 -13.56 -4.05 -3.60
N THR A 384 -14.03 -4.97 -2.74
CA THR A 384 -15.44 -5.42 -2.79
C THR A 384 -16.40 -4.24 -2.58
N ALA A 385 -16.10 -3.34 -1.65
CA ALA A 385 -16.88 -2.14 -1.44
C ALA A 385 -16.85 -1.18 -2.65
N VAL A 386 -15.70 -1.08 -3.34
CA VAL A 386 -15.57 -0.31 -4.61
C VAL A 386 -16.49 -0.87 -5.69
N HIS A 387 -16.50 -2.19 -5.88
CA HIS A 387 -17.39 -2.84 -6.85
C HIS A 387 -18.86 -2.72 -6.43
N ALA A 388 -19.17 -2.85 -5.14
CA ALA A 388 -20.52 -2.67 -4.61
C ALA A 388 -21.07 -1.24 -4.85
N ALA A 389 -20.22 -0.22 -4.81
CA ALA A 389 -20.61 1.17 -5.09
C ALA A 389 -21.18 1.34 -6.51
N ALA A 390 -20.69 0.58 -7.50
CA ALA A 390 -21.23 0.59 -8.86
C ALA A 390 -22.61 -0.06 -8.96
N LEU A 391 -22.99 -0.88 -7.99
CA LEU A 391 -24.25 -1.64 -7.96
C LEU A 391 -25.35 -0.98 -7.11
N THR A 392 -25.09 0.14 -6.45
CA THR A 392 -26.01 0.82 -5.53
C THR A 392 -27.36 1.18 -6.15
N ARG A 393 -27.41 1.44 -7.46
CA ARG A 393 -28.65 1.75 -8.19
C ARG A 393 -29.53 0.52 -8.49
N ARG A 394 -29.02 -0.69 -8.23
CA ARG A 394 -29.71 -1.96 -8.48
C ARG A 394 -30.41 -2.53 -7.27
N VAL A 395 -30.26 -1.90 -6.09
CA VAL A 395 -30.79 -2.38 -4.82
C VAL A 395 -31.58 -1.29 -4.10
N HIS A 396 -32.52 -1.68 -3.25
CA HIS A 396 -33.35 -0.75 -2.50
C HIS A 396 -32.65 -0.16 -1.26
N ARG A 397 -31.64 -0.87 -0.71
CA ARG A 397 -30.89 -0.46 0.48
C ARG A 397 -29.38 -0.44 0.17
N PRO A 398 -28.93 0.59 -0.59
CA PRO A 398 -27.51 0.72 -0.94
C PRO A 398 -26.60 0.86 0.28
N ASP A 399 -27.07 1.41 1.38
CA ASP A 399 -26.36 1.53 2.64
C ASP A 399 -26.01 0.15 3.23
N LEU A 400 -26.93 -0.81 3.22
CA LEU A 400 -26.70 -2.17 3.68
C LEU A 400 -25.75 -2.93 2.76
N LEU A 401 -25.87 -2.76 1.44
CA LEU A 401 -24.96 -3.35 0.47
C LEU A 401 -23.52 -2.88 0.70
N LEU A 402 -23.30 -1.56 0.76
CA LEU A 402 -21.98 -0.96 0.94
C LEU A 402 -21.34 -1.39 2.26
N PHE A 403 -22.10 -1.36 3.35
CA PHE A 403 -21.65 -1.78 4.66
C PHE A 403 -21.28 -3.26 4.66
N SER A 404 -22.16 -4.13 4.16
CA SER A 404 -21.91 -5.57 4.10
C SER A 404 -20.72 -5.91 3.20
N ALA A 405 -20.54 -5.20 2.08
CA ALA A 405 -19.39 -5.38 1.20
C ALA A 405 -18.05 -5.06 1.89
N LEU A 406 -18.00 -3.98 2.70
CA LEU A 406 -16.80 -3.64 3.46
C LEU A 406 -16.49 -4.64 4.57
N PHE A 407 -17.49 -5.39 5.08
CA PHE A 407 -17.31 -6.24 6.26
C PHE A 407 -17.60 -7.74 6.01
N HIS A 408 -17.86 -8.18 4.77
CA HIS A 408 -18.29 -9.57 4.50
C HIS A 408 -17.29 -10.62 4.99
N ASP A 409 -16.00 -10.30 4.95
CA ASP A 409 -14.89 -11.18 5.34
C ASP A 409 -14.26 -10.82 6.70
N ILE A 410 -14.91 -10.02 7.53
CA ILE A 410 -14.40 -9.61 8.86
C ILE A 410 -14.14 -10.78 9.80
N GLY A 411 -14.70 -11.93 9.50
CA GLY A 411 -14.49 -13.16 10.25
C GLY A 411 -13.20 -13.92 9.92
N LYS A 412 -12.45 -13.54 8.88
CA LYS A 412 -11.17 -14.17 8.52
C LYS A 412 -10.08 -13.97 9.60
N GLY A 413 -9.00 -14.73 9.53
CA GLY A 413 -7.88 -14.66 10.47
C GLY A 413 -8.03 -15.53 11.73
N SER A 414 -8.83 -16.59 11.67
CA SER A 414 -8.90 -17.63 12.71
C SER A 414 -9.17 -18.99 12.09
N GLU A 415 -9.05 -20.07 12.90
CA GLU A 415 -9.34 -21.44 12.47
C GLU A 415 -10.85 -21.71 12.33
N GLU A 416 -11.71 -20.85 12.88
CA GLU A 416 -13.16 -20.99 12.77
C GLU A 416 -13.65 -20.69 11.35
N ASP A 417 -14.84 -21.21 11.01
CA ASP A 417 -15.51 -20.80 9.77
C ASP A 417 -15.73 -19.28 9.76
N HIS A 418 -15.15 -18.61 8.75
CA HIS A 418 -15.14 -17.14 8.68
C HIS A 418 -16.54 -16.55 8.53
N SER A 419 -17.48 -17.25 7.91
CA SER A 419 -18.86 -16.79 7.72
C SER A 419 -19.62 -16.80 9.04
N GLU A 420 -19.49 -17.88 9.84
CA GLU A 420 -20.08 -18.00 11.17
C GLU A 420 -19.47 -16.97 12.15
N ARG A 421 -18.15 -16.84 12.13
CA ARG A 421 -17.46 -15.83 12.93
C ARG A 421 -17.84 -14.42 12.50
N GLY A 422 -17.92 -14.16 11.18
CA GLY A 422 -18.32 -12.89 10.60
C GLY A 422 -19.71 -12.48 11.06
N GLU A 423 -20.69 -13.40 11.04
CA GLU A 423 -22.04 -13.13 11.57
C GLU A 423 -22.02 -12.67 13.03
N ARG A 424 -21.21 -13.31 13.88
CA ARG A 424 -21.10 -12.93 15.29
C ARG A 424 -20.45 -11.57 15.50
N LEU A 425 -19.40 -11.25 14.72
CA LEU A 425 -18.65 -10.00 14.82
C LEU A 425 -19.44 -8.81 14.26
N ILE A 426 -20.19 -9.01 13.16
CA ILE A 426 -20.82 -7.88 12.47
C ILE A 426 -21.99 -7.29 13.24
N ALA A 427 -22.71 -8.07 14.05
CA ALA A 427 -23.86 -7.58 14.80
C ALA A 427 -23.49 -6.46 15.80
N PRO A 428 -22.52 -6.62 16.71
CA PRO A 428 -22.12 -5.54 17.61
C PRO A 428 -21.48 -4.36 16.87
N ILE A 429 -20.78 -4.58 15.73
CA ILE A 429 -20.23 -3.51 14.90
C ILE A 429 -21.37 -2.66 14.32
N ALA A 430 -22.37 -3.30 13.69
CA ALA A 430 -23.51 -2.61 13.09
C ALA A 430 -24.35 -1.86 14.13
N ALA A 431 -24.57 -2.46 15.32
CA ALA A 431 -25.27 -1.81 16.44
C ALA A 431 -24.51 -0.57 16.93
N ARG A 432 -23.18 -0.66 17.11
CA ARG A 432 -22.32 0.48 17.49
C ARG A 432 -22.38 1.60 16.45
N ILE A 433 -22.39 1.27 15.15
CA ILE A 433 -22.48 2.25 14.04
C ILE A 433 -23.90 2.84 13.94
N GLY A 434 -24.87 2.29 14.63
CA GLY A 434 -26.23 2.84 14.77
C GLY A 434 -27.21 2.35 13.69
N PHE A 435 -27.04 1.13 13.17
CA PHE A 435 -28.07 0.45 12.38
C PHE A 435 -29.20 -0.03 13.27
N SER A 436 -30.42 -0.13 12.72
CA SER A 436 -31.59 -0.65 13.42
C SER A 436 -31.55 -2.18 13.52
N GLU A 437 -32.25 -2.76 14.51
CA GLU A 437 -32.32 -4.24 14.64
C GLU A 437 -32.77 -4.96 13.35
N PRO A 438 -33.78 -4.49 12.60
CA PRO A 438 -34.12 -5.08 11.29
C PRO A 438 -32.97 -5.01 10.29
N ASP A 439 -32.23 -3.88 10.22
CA ASP A 439 -31.08 -3.73 9.34
C ASP A 439 -29.94 -4.68 9.73
N ILE A 440 -29.68 -4.81 11.05
CA ILE A 440 -28.68 -5.73 11.60
C ILE A 440 -29.00 -7.18 11.22
N ALA A 441 -30.27 -7.58 11.26
CA ALA A 441 -30.69 -8.91 10.85
C ALA A 441 -30.36 -9.18 9.37
N VAL A 442 -30.60 -8.22 8.48
CA VAL A 442 -30.23 -8.32 7.06
C VAL A 442 -28.71 -8.37 6.90
N ILE A 443 -27.98 -7.48 7.54
CA ILE A 443 -26.49 -7.43 7.47
C ILE A 443 -25.90 -8.79 7.92
N LYS A 444 -26.41 -9.40 8.98
CA LYS A 444 -25.99 -10.72 9.44
C LYS A 444 -26.16 -11.79 8.36
N ILE A 445 -27.31 -11.81 7.70
CA ILE A 445 -27.58 -12.74 6.59
C ILE A 445 -26.58 -12.51 5.46
N LEU A 446 -26.35 -11.26 5.07
CA LEU A 446 -25.44 -10.92 3.99
C LEU A 446 -24.00 -11.36 4.27
N VAL A 447 -23.50 -11.11 5.48
CA VAL A 447 -22.14 -11.52 5.90
C VAL A 447 -22.05 -13.03 6.01
N LYS A 448 -23.01 -13.69 6.66
CA LYS A 448 -23.02 -15.16 6.81
C LYS A 448 -23.13 -15.90 5.49
N GLN A 449 -23.96 -15.41 4.59
CA GLN A 449 -24.34 -16.10 3.36
C GLN A 449 -23.66 -15.54 2.10
N HIS A 450 -22.59 -14.72 2.22
CA HIS A 450 -21.97 -14.07 1.06
C HIS A 450 -21.48 -15.07 -0.01
N LEU A 451 -21.11 -16.31 0.38
CA LEU A 451 -20.69 -17.36 -0.52
C LEU A 451 -21.86 -18.21 -1.08
N LEU A 452 -23.06 -18.12 -0.51
CA LEU A 452 -24.19 -19.03 -0.79
C LEU A 452 -24.52 -19.13 -2.27
N LEU A 453 -24.77 -17.97 -2.93
CA LEU A 453 -25.21 -17.96 -4.32
C LEU A 453 -24.14 -18.52 -5.25
N SER A 454 -22.89 -18.11 -5.06
CA SER A 454 -21.74 -18.57 -5.86
C SER A 454 -21.48 -20.07 -5.67
N ALA A 455 -21.54 -20.57 -4.43
CA ALA A 455 -21.32 -21.98 -4.11
C ALA A 455 -22.46 -22.86 -4.63
N THR A 456 -23.71 -22.45 -4.45
CA THR A 456 -24.90 -23.18 -4.93
C THR A 456 -24.92 -23.27 -6.44
N ALA A 457 -24.74 -22.12 -7.12
CA ALA A 457 -24.82 -22.05 -8.59
C ALA A 457 -23.75 -22.91 -9.30
N THR A 458 -22.58 -23.10 -8.66
CA THR A 458 -21.48 -23.85 -9.29
C THR A 458 -21.40 -25.31 -8.89
N ARG A 459 -22.10 -25.73 -7.81
CA ARG A 459 -21.95 -27.10 -7.23
C ARG A 459 -23.23 -27.91 -7.23
N ARG A 460 -24.38 -27.31 -7.50
CA ARG A 460 -25.69 -27.98 -7.48
C ARG A 460 -26.40 -27.87 -8.82
N ASP A 461 -27.28 -28.83 -9.06
CA ASP A 461 -28.19 -28.78 -10.20
C ASP A 461 -29.27 -27.72 -9.95
N LEU A 462 -29.36 -26.73 -10.83
CA LEU A 462 -30.33 -25.64 -10.74
C LEU A 462 -31.76 -26.07 -11.14
N ASP A 463 -31.91 -27.21 -11.85
CA ASP A 463 -33.21 -27.78 -12.21
C ASP A 463 -33.81 -28.58 -11.05
N ASP A 464 -33.03 -28.92 -10.04
CA ASP A 464 -33.54 -29.61 -8.83
C ASP A 464 -34.26 -28.62 -7.90
N PRO A 465 -35.57 -28.79 -7.64
CA PRO A 465 -36.34 -27.97 -6.70
C PRO A 465 -35.73 -27.92 -5.28
N ALA A 466 -35.03 -28.96 -4.84
CA ALA A 466 -34.37 -28.99 -3.54
C ALA A 466 -33.22 -27.95 -3.47
N THR A 467 -32.58 -27.65 -4.58
CA THR A 467 -31.57 -26.56 -4.68
C THR A 467 -32.19 -25.21 -4.36
N ILE A 468 -33.33 -24.89 -4.97
CA ILE A 468 -34.02 -23.62 -4.73
C ILE A 468 -34.56 -23.58 -3.28
N ALA A 469 -35.17 -24.67 -2.79
CA ALA A 469 -35.66 -24.76 -1.42
C ALA A 469 -34.55 -24.45 -0.40
N SER A 470 -33.36 -25.00 -0.58
CA SER A 470 -32.21 -24.74 0.33
C SER A 470 -31.78 -23.28 0.40
N VAL A 471 -31.98 -22.50 -0.66
CA VAL A 471 -31.70 -21.04 -0.66
C VAL A 471 -32.84 -20.30 0.06
N LEU A 472 -34.09 -20.72 -0.15
CA LEU A 472 -35.27 -20.12 0.49
C LEU A 472 -35.30 -20.31 2.00
N GLU A 473 -34.66 -21.38 2.55
CA GLU A 473 -34.53 -21.58 4.01
C GLU A 473 -33.78 -20.44 4.71
N VAL A 474 -32.88 -19.74 4.01
CA VAL A 474 -32.00 -18.73 4.60
C VAL A 474 -32.24 -17.33 4.06
N ILE A 475 -32.89 -17.17 2.90
CA ILE A 475 -33.19 -15.87 2.28
C ILE A 475 -34.68 -15.55 2.46
N PRO A 476 -35.04 -14.61 3.36
CA PRO A 476 -36.44 -14.42 3.78
C PRO A 476 -37.29 -13.66 2.76
N ASP A 477 -36.69 -12.80 1.92
CA ASP A 477 -37.40 -11.87 1.06
C ASP A 477 -36.60 -11.44 -0.18
N LEU A 478 -37.29 -10.79 -1.10
CA LEU A 478 -36.70 -10.29 -2.37
C LEU A 478 -35.62 -9.23 -2.16
N GLN A 479 -35.75 -8.37 -1.15
CA GLN A 479 -34.77 -7.31 -0.90
C GLN A 479 -33.45 -7.92 -0.43
N THR A 480 -33.50 -8.89 0.47
CA THR A 480 -32.32 -9.63 0.94
C THR A 480 -31.66 -10.40 -0.21
N LEU A 481 -32.46 -11.02 -1.10
CA LEU A 481 -31.94 -11.70 -2.30
C LEU A 481 -31.21 -10.74 -3.23
N GLU A 482 -31.78 -9.56 -3.50
CA GLU A 482 -31.16 -8.52 -4.35
C GLU A 482 -29.83 -8.02 -3.78
N LEU A 483 -29.79 -7.78 -2.46
CA LEU A 483 -28.58 -7.37 -1.75
C LEU A 483 -27.51 -8.46 -1.80
N LEU A 484 -27.88 -9.71 -1.54
CA LEU A 484 -26.93 -10.83 -1.58
C LEU A 484 -26.40 -11.08 -3.00
N HIS A 485 -27.24 -10.94 -4.03
CA HIS A 485 -26.81 -11.04 -5.41
C HIS A 485 -25.80 -9.95 -5.77
N ALA A 486 -26.10 -8.68 -5.42
CA ALA A 486 -25.18 -7.57 -5.65
C ALA A 486 -23.84 -7.75 -4.88
N LEU A 487 -23.89 -8.23 -3.64
CA LEU A 487 -22.70 -8.55 -2.86
C LEU A 487 -21.88 -9.67 -3.53
N SER A 488 -22.52 -10.75 -4.00
CA SER A 488 -21.83 -11.85 -4.70
C SER A 488 -21.15 -11.42 -5.99
N ILE A 489 -21.73 -10.48 -6.72
CA ILE A 489 -21.10 -9.87 -7.92
C ILE A 489 -19.86 -9.06 -7.47
N ALA A 490 -20.03 -8.18 -6.50
CA ALA A 490 -18.97 -7.29 -6.04
C ALA A 490 -17.76 -8.06 -5.46
N ASP A 491 -18.01 -9.08 -4.64
CA ASP A 491 -16.99 -9.98 -4.07
C ASP A 491 -16.26 -10.77 -5.18
N GLY A 492 -17.02 -11.35 -6.12
CA GLY A 492 -16.45 -12.10 -7.23
C GLY A 492 -15.54 -11.24 -8.12
N GLU A 493 -15.98 -10.01 -8.47
CA GLU A 493 -15.19 -9.08 -9.26
C GLU A 493 -13.94 -8.61 -8.52
N ALA A 494 -14.01 -8.36 -7.21
CA ALA A 494 -12.89 -7.98 -6.36
C ALA A 494 -11.86 -9.11 -6.20
N THR A 495 -12.30 -10.35 -6.17
CA THR A 495 -11.42 -11.53 -6.14
C THR A 495 -10.60 -11.65 -7.43
N GLY A 496 -11.19 -11.33 -8.58
CA GLY A 496 -10.51 -11.26 -9.87
C GLY A 496 -11.20 -12.04 -11.00
N ARG A 497 -10.72 -11.81 -12.23
CA ARG A 497 -11.31 -12.39 -13.45
C ARG A 497 -11.35 -13.93 -13.47
N ALA A 498 -10.39 -14.58 -12.82
CA ALA A 498 -10.37 -16.04 -12.72
C ALA A 498 -11.43 -16.58 -11.76
N ALA A 499 -11.81 -15.80 -10.75
CA ALA A 499 -12.82 -16.16 -9.76
C ALA A 499 -14.25 -15.80 -10.19
N TRP A 500 -14.41 -14.76 -11.03
CA TRP A 500 -15.70 -14.28 -11.53
C TRP A 500 -15.70 -14.24 -13.07
N THR A 501 -16.01 -15.40 -13.68
CA THR A 501 -16.13 -15.56 -15.12
C THR A 501 -17.55 -15.28 -15.60
N ASP A 502 -17.74 -14.95 -16.89
CA ASP A 502 -19.07 -14.76 -17.49
C ASP A 502 -19.97 -15.98 -17.30
N TRP A 503 -19.39 -17.19 -17.36
CA TRP A 503 -20.08 -18.43 -17.10
C TRP A 503 -20.65 -18.50 -15.67
N LYS A 504 -19.80 -18.20 -14.66
CA LYS A 504 -20.22 -18.18 -13.26
C LYS A 504 -21.26 -17.10 -12.99
N ALA A 505 -21.09 -15.91 -13.56
CA ALA A 505 -22.06 -14.83 -13.46
C ALA A 505 -23.43 -15.24 -14.02
N SER A 506 -23.45 -15.96 -15.16
CA SER A 506 -24.69 -16.46 -15.77
C SER A 506 -25.39 -17.49 -14.89
N LEU A 507 -24.64 -18.42 -14.28
CA LEU A 507 -25.22 -19.43 -13.38
C LEU A 507 -25.81 -18.78 -12.11
N VAL A 508 -25.10 -17.81 -11.52
CA VAL A 508 -25.61 -17.08 -10.35
C VAL A 508 -26.86 -16.28 -10.71
N ALA A 509 -26.89 -15.62 -11.87
CA ALA A 509 -28.07 -14.89 -12.33
C ALA A 509 -29.27 -15.82 -12.57
N GLU A 510 -29.05 -17.00 -13.13
CA GLU A 510 -30.08 -18.02 -13.31
C GLU A 510 -30.65 -18.50 -11.98
N LEU A 511 -29.78 -18.86 -11.01
CA LEU A 511 -30.20 -19.24 -9.66
C LEU A 511 -31.06 -18.15 -9.02
N VAL A 512 -30.59 -16.89 -9.08
CA VAL A 512 -31.32 -15.74 -8.52
C VAL A 512 -32.68 -15.56 -9.16
N ALA A 513 -32.80 -15.73 -10.48
CA ALA A 513 -34.09 -15.63 -11.20
C ALA A 513 -35.08 -16.71 -10.71
N ARG A 514 -34.61 -17.94 -10.51
CA ARG A 514 -35.46 -19.06 -10.02
C ARG A 514 -35.89 -18.84 -8.56
N VAL A 515 -34.96 -18.40 -7.68
CA VAL A 515 -35.30 -18.08 -6.28
C VAL A 515 -36.27 -16.90 -6.21
N ARG A 516 -36.08 -15.87 -7.06
CA ARG A 516 -37.01 -14.73 -7.15
C ARG A 516 -38.41 -15.17 -7.50
N ASN A 517 -38.58 -16.02 -8.51
CA ASN A 517 -39.88 -16.54 -8.90
C ASN A 517 -40.55 -17.31 -7.75
N ALA A 518 -39.79 -18.17 -7.05
CA ALA A 518 -40.32 -18.93 -5.92
C ALA A 518 -40.73 -18.03 -4.74
N LEU A 519 -39.99 -16.95 -4.46
CA LEU A 519 -40.36 -15.95 -3.44
C LEU A 519 -41.65 -15.19 -3.83
N THR A 520 -41.80 -14.88 -5.12
CA THR A 520 -42.98 -14.15 -5.62
C THR A 520 -44.23 -15.03 -5.61
N ASP A 521 -44.13 -16.28 -6.01
CA ASP A 521 -45.25 -17.24 -6.03
C ASP A 521 -45.72 -17.55 -4.60
N ASN A 522 -44.81 -17.67 -3.61
CA ASN A 522 -45.17 -17.88 -2.20
C ASN A 522 -45.80 -16.64 -1.55
N THR A 523 -45.64 -15.43 -2.10
CA THR A 523 -46.29 -14.21 -1.57
C THR A 523 -47.70 -14.00 -2.11
N VAL A 524 -48.10 -14.75 -3.15
CA VAL A 524 -49.42 -14.67 -3.76
C VAL A 524 -50.37 -15.80 -3.24
N ALA A 525 -49.82 -16.82 -2.57
CA ALA A 525 -50.56 -17.87 -1.91
C ALA A 525 -50.77 -17.54 -0.41
#